data_a8ef5572deffd0ff5f66f4921dfa70c2
#
_entry.id   a8ef5572deffd0ff5f66f4921dfa70c2
#
_cell.length_a   1.000
_cell.length_b   1.000
_cell.length_c   1.000
_cell.angle_alpha   90.00
_cell.angle_beta   90.00
_cell.angle_gamma   90.00
#
_symmetry.space_group_name_H-M   'P 1'
#
loop_
_entity.id
_entity.type
_entity.pdbx_description
1 polymer ?
#
loop_
_entity_poly.entity_id
_entity_poly.type
_entity_poly.pdbx_seq_one_letter_code
_entity_poly.pdbx_strand_id
1 'polypeptide(L)'
;DDLPLDGLTQADDIWADYVELGGAEDGSNPPQIAPSAEAYRSHIVKNCQHDKDKLFAHVYVRHMGDLSGGQMIKAKVPGSGKMYEFADMNHSVDEMKQLIRKRTKDSMADEANKAFDLSTKIFEELNNFTY
;
A
#
# COMPACT_ATOMS: atom_id res chain seq x y z
N ASP A 1 -16.39 -3.50 10.95
CA ASP A 1 -15.34 -3.76 11.91
C ASP A 1 -13.99 -3.52 11.27
N ASP A 2 -13.33 -2.51 11.75
CA ASP A 2 -12.06 -2.09 11.22
C ASP A 2 -10.98 -3.09 11.60
N LEU A 3 -9.97 -3.22 10.74
CA LEU A 3 -8.77 -3.96 11.08
C LEU A 3 -7.95 -3.06 12.02
N PRO A 4 -7.95 -3.32 13.35
CA PRO A 4 -7.23 -2.46 14.28
C PRO A 4 -5.75 -2.82 14.30
N LEU A 5 -5.13 -2.83 13.12
CA LEU A 5 -3.73 -3.19 12.97
C LEU A 5 -2.93 -1.93 12.68
N ASP A 6 -2.48 -1.26 13.72
CA ASP A 6 -1.72 -0.02 13.62
C ASP A 6 -0.49 -0.17 12.74
N GLY A 7 0.11 -1.36 12.75
CA GLY A 7 1.27 -1.66 11.89
C GLY A 7 0.97 -1.65 10.38
N LEU A 8 -0.29 -1.56 9.98
CA LEU A 8 -0.67 -1.45 8.56
C LEU A 8 -0.89 0.00 8.10
N THR A 9 -0.90 0.97 9.01
CA THR A 9 -0.96 2.38 8.65
C THR A 9 0.43 2.85 8.23
N GLN A 10 0.60 3.18 6.96
CA GLN A 10 1.92 3.43 6.36
C GLN A 10 2.15 4.88 5.92
N ALA A 11 1.13 5.74 5.95
CA ALA A 11 1.23 7.07 5.38
C ALA A 11 2.36 7.91 5.99
N ASP A 12 2.48 7.89 7.31
CA ASP A 12 3.53 8.63 8.02
C ASP A 12 4.92 8.06 7.75
N ASP A 13 5.02 6.73 7.67
CA ASP A 13 6.28 6.04 7.38
C ASP A 13 6.74 6.33 5.95
N ILE A 14 5.83 6.32 4.98
CA ILE A 14 6.12 6.68 3.60
C ILE A 14 6.61 8.12 3.52
N TRP A 15 5.97 9.04 4.23
CA TRP A 15 6.40 10.42 4.28
C TRP A 15 7.79 10.57 4.90
N ALA A 16 8.05 9.85 6.00
CA ALA A 16 9.36 9.86 6.65
C ALA A 16 10.46 9.35 5.71
N ASP A 17 10.20 8.29 4.96
CA ASP A 17 11.14 7.78 3.96
C ASP A 17 11.39 8.78 2.84
N TYR A 18 10.34 9.46 2.38
CA TYR A 18 10.47 10.49 1.35
C TYR A 18 11.38 11.64 1.79
N VAL A 19 11.21 12.10 3.03
CA VAL A 19 12.05 13.17 3.60
C VAL A 19 13.49 12.69 3.78
N GLU A 20 13.69 11.48 4.30
CA GLU A 20 15.03 10.88 4.51
C GLU A 20 15.80 10.79 3.19
N LEU A 21 15.14 10.44 2.11
CA LEU A 21 15.77 10.27 0.80
C LEU A 21 15.93 11.58 0.02
N GLY A 22 15.75 12.71 0.67
CA GLY A 22 15.98 14.01 0.07
C GLY A 22 14.77 14.66 -0.59
N GLY A 23 13.57 14.24 -0.18
CA GLY A 23 12.35 14.92 -0.57
C GLY A 23 12.24 16.32 0.04
N ALA A 24 11.05 16.77 0.36
CA ALA A 24 10.88 18.06 0.99
C ALA A 24 11.44 18.08 2.41
N GLU A 25 12.33 19.01 2.75
CA GLU A 25 12.92 19.10 4.09
C GLU A 25 11.88 19.43 5.16
N ASP A 26 10.90 20.25 4.80
CA ASP A 26 9.89 20.75 5.73
C ASP A 26 8.49 20.17 5.46
N GLY A 27 8.37 19.25 4.51
CA GLY A 27 7.09 18.67 4.12
C GLY A 27 6.18 19.59 3.31
N SER A 28 6.68 20.75 2.88
CA SER A 28 5.86 21.74 2.17
C SER A 28 5.64 21.43 0.69
N ASN A 29 6.47 20.59 0.08
CA ASN A 29 6.44 20.26 -1.34
C ASN A 29 6.26 18.76 -1.56
N PRO A 30 5.02 18.23 -1.43
CA PRO A 30 4.78 16.84 -1.74
C PRO A 30 5.07 16.56 -3.22
N PRO A 31 5.46 15.32 -3.58
CA PRO A 31 5.69 14.98 -4.97
C PRO A 31 4.40 15.06 -5.76
N GLN A 32 4.52 15.34 -7.06
CA GLN A 32 3.38 15.31 -7.95
C GLN A 32 2.86 13.88 -8.08
N ILE A 33 1.53 13.72 -7.98
CA ILE A 33 0.90 12.42 -8.11
C ILE A 33 0.96 11.98 -9.58
N ALA A 34 1.49 10.78 -9.84
CA ALA A 34 1.53 10.20 -11.17
C ALA A 34 0.10 9.96 -11.70
N PRO A 35 -0.14 10.15 -13.02
CA PRO A 35 -1.47 9.92 -13.59
C PRO A 35 -2.06 8.54 -13.28
N SER A 36 -1.25 7.48 -13.29
CA SER A 36 -1.71 6.13 -12.94
C SER A 36 -2.13 6.00 -11.48
N ALA A 37 -1.44 6.70 -10.57
CA ALA A 37 -1.82 6.74 -9.16
C ALA A 37 -3.12 7.49 -8.96
N GLU A 38 -3.32 8.60 -9.67
CA GLU A 38 -4.58 9.34 -9.62
C GLU A 38 -5.73 8.51 -10.21
N ALA A 39 -5.48 7.75 -11.27
CA ALA A 39 -6.47 6.83 -11.83
C ALA A 39 -6.88 5.75 -10.82
N TYR A 40 -5.92 5.22 -10.06
CA TYR A 40 -6.20 4.26 -8.99
C TYR A 40 -7.07 4.89 -7.91
N ARG A 41 -6.68 6.08 -7.44
CA ARG A 41 -7.45 6.80 -6.42
C ARG A 41 -8.89 7.06 -6.89
N SER A 42 -9.06 7.50 -8.13
CA SER A 42 -10.38 7.76 -8.71
C SER A 42 -11.23 6.49 -8.78
N HIS A 43 -10.64 5.36 -9.11
CA HIS A 43 -11.34 4.07 -9.12
C HIS A 43 -11.87 3.73 -7.72
N ILE A 44 -11.05 3.89 -6.68
CA ILE A 44 -11.46 3.64 -5.30
C ILE A 44 -12.64 4.54 -4.92
N VAL A 45 -12.53 5.83 -5.18
CA VAL A 45 -13.57 6.81 -4.83
C VAL A 45 -14.88 6.52 -5.57
N LYS A 46 -14.81 6.20 -6.85
CA LYS A 46 -16.01 5.99 -7.67
C LYS A 46 -16.69 4.64 -7.46
N ASN A 47 -15.92 3.59 -7.21
CA ASN A 47 -16.43 2.22 -7.27
C ASN A 47 -16.38 1.46 -5.93
N CYS A 48 -15.55 1.89 -5.00
CA CYS A 48 -15.28 1.13 -3.78
C CYS A 48 -15.67 1.86 -2.50
N GLN A 49 -15.80 3.18 -2.54
CA GLN A 49 -15.97 4.02 -1.35
C GLN A 49 -17.11 3.59 -0.43
N HIS A 50 -18.19 3.08 -1.00
CA HIS A 50 -19.38 2.65 -0.26
C HIS A 50 -19.60 1.13 -0.27
N ASP A 51 -18.61 0.38 -0.72
CA ASP A 51 -18.66 -1.09 -0.78
C ASP A 51 -17.48 -1.67 0.01
N LYS A 52 -17.77 -2.16 1.22
CA LYS A 52 -16.75 -2.68 2.13
C LYS A 52 -15.97 -3.85 1.55
N ASP A 53 -16.63 -4.73 0.82
CA ASP A 53 -15.96 -5.89 0.24
C ASP A 53 -14.99 -5.48 -0.87
N LYS A 54 -15.38 -4.51 -1.70
CA LYS A 54 -14.47 -3.97 -2.72
C LYS A 54 -13.29 -3.23 -2.10
N LEU A 55 -13.53 -2.41 -1.09
CA LEU A 55 -12.44 -1.76 -0.36
C LEU A 55 -11.48 -2.79 0.24
N PHE A 56 -12.03 -3.83 0.85
CA PHE A 56 -11.22 -4.86 1.49
C PHE A 56 -10.39 -5.66 0.48
N ALA A 57 -10.89 -5.84 -0.74
CA ALA A 57 -10.11 -6.47 -1.80
C ALA A 57 -8.80 -5.71 -2.07
N HIS A 58 -8.85 -4.37 -2.06
CA HIS A 58 -7.64 -3.54 -2.18
C HIS A 58 -6.74 -3.64 -0.96
N VAL A 59 -7.30 -3.68 0.24
CA VAL A 59 -6.54 -3.91 1.48
C VAL A 59 -5.79 -5.24 1.39
N TYR A 60 -6.49 -6.29 0.98
CA TYR A 60 -5.87 -7.60 0.81
C TYR A 60 -4.67 -7.57 -0.14
N VAL A 61 -4.88 -7.05 -1.35
CA VAL A 61 -3.82 -7.05 -2.37
C VAL A 61 -2.61 -6.23 -1.91
N ARG A 62 -2.85 -5.01 -1.42
CA ARG A 62 -1.77 -4.11 -1.05
C ARG A 62 -1.02 -4.56 0.19
N HIS A 63 -1.74 -4.84 1.26
CA HIS A 63 -1.09 -5.18 2.53
C HIS A 63 -0.50 -6.59 2.54
N MET A 64 -1.15 -7.57 1.91
CA MET A 64 -0.56 -8.90 1.78
C MET A 64 0.73 -8.88 0.98
N GLY A 65 0.80 -8.06 -0.07
CA GLY A 65 2.01 -7.87 -0.85
C GLY A 65 3.14 -7.30 0.00
N ASP A 66 2.87 -6.23 0.73
CA ASP A 66 3.85 -5.58 1.59
C ASP A 66 4.31 -6.48 2.73
N LEU A 67 3.38 -7.14 3.41
CA LEU A 67 3.72 -8.06 4.50
C LEU A 67 4.52 -9.28 4.02
N SER A 68 4.23 -9.76 2.81
CA SER A 68 4.90 -10.96 2.27
C SER A 68 6.26 -10.65 1.66
N GLY A 69 6.38 -9.52 0.93
CA GLY A 69 7.60 -9.16 0.21
C GLY A 69 8.39 -8.01 0.81
N GLY A 70 7.79 -7.26 1.73
CA GLY A 70 8.36 -6.01 2.23
C GLY A 70 9.72 -6.14 2.89
N GLN A 71 9.98 -7.23 3.60
CA GLN A 71 11.28 -7.43 4.26
C GLN A 71 12.42 -7.61 3.24
N MET A 72 12.16 -8.30 2.15
CA MET A 72 13.15 -8.45 1.07
C MET A 72 13.41 -7.10 0.38
N ILE A 73 12.35 -6.34 0.15
CA ILE A 73 12.44 -5.01 -0.48
C ILE A 73 13.16 -4.05 0.46
N LYS A 74 12.84 -4.06 1.75
CA LYS A 74 13.49 -3.21 2.75
C LYS A 74 15.01 -3.33 2.73
N ALA A 75 15.51 -4.55 2.57
CA ALA A 75 16.95 -4.80 2.54
C ALA A 75 17.64 -4.21 1.30
N LYS A 76 16.89 -3.89 0.25
CA LYS A 76 17.40 -3.43 -1.05
C LYS A 76 17.16 -1.97 -1.36
N VAL A 77 16.24 -1.30 -0.64
CA VAL A 77 15.95 0.11 -0.89
C VAL A 77 16.96 1.00 -0.17
N PRO A 78 17.25 2.20 -0.70
CA PRO A 78 18.06 3.18 0.03
C PRO A 78 17.32 3.70 1.27
N GLY A 79 18.08 4.15 2.26
CA GLY A 79 17.51 4.69 3.49
C GLY A 79 17.01 3.63 4.46
N SER A 80 16.20 4.04 5.41
CA SER A 80 15.72 3.18 6.50
C SER A 80 14.59 2.23 6.10
N GLY A 81 13.85 2.52 5.03
CA GLY A 81 12.74 1.71 4.57
C GLY A 81 11.62 1.59 5.60
N LYS A 82 11.26 2.69 6.24
CA LYS A 82 10.27 2.70 7.34
C LYS A 82 8.91 2.20 6.91
N MET A 83 8.49 2.44 5.66
CA MET A 83 7.21 1.95 5.16
C MET A 83 7.10 0.43 5.17
N TYR A 84 8.21 -0.30 5.28
CA TYR A 84 8.24 -1.76 5.37
C TYR A 84 8.43 -2.26 6.80
N GLU A 85 8.37 -1.39 7.79
CA GLU A 85 8.39 -1.75 9.21
C GLU A 85 6.95 -1.92 9.69
N PHE A 86 6.54 -3.17 9.84
CA PHE A 86 5.18 -3.49 10.30
C PHE A 86 5.23 -3.75 11.81
N ALA A 87 5.42 -2.66 12.57
CA ALA A 87 5.52 -2.74 14.03
C ALA A 87 4.13 -2.67 14.65
N ASP A 88 3.60 -3.81 15.04
CA ASP A 88 2.41 -3.90 15.88
C ASP A 88 2.79 -4.68 17.13
N MET A 89 2.64 -4.07 18.31
CA MET A 89 2.98 -4.70 19.58
C MET A 89 2.15 -5.94 19.90
N ASN A 90 0.97 -6.05 19.29
CA ASN A 90 -0.01 -7.10 19.59
C ASN A 90 -0.01 -8.23 18.56
N HIS A 91 0.58 -8.01 17.38
CA HIS A 91 0.49 -8.96 16.28
C HIS A 91 1.82 -9.10 15.54
N SER A 92 2.21 -10.34 15.26
CA SER A 92 3.31 -10.62 14.33
C SER A 92 2.86 -10.42 12.88
N VAL A 93 3.82 -10.39 11.95
CA VAL A 93 3.52 -10.32 10.50
C VAL A 93 2.63 -11.49 10.08
N ASP A 94 2.90 -12.70 10.55
CA ASP A 94 2.10 -13.88 10.21
C ASP A 94 0.68 -13.79 10.76
N GLU A 95 0.52 -13.29 11.98
CA GLU A 95 -0.81 -13.05 12.55
C GLU A 95 -1.60 -12.01 11.76
N MET A 96 -0.96 -10.91 11.34
CA MET A 96 -1.60 -9.91 10.49
C MET A 96 -2.07 -10.50 9.17
N LYS A 97 -1.24 -11.32 8.53
CA LYS A 97 -1.61 -12.03 7.30
C LYS A 97 -2.83 -12.93 7.50
N GLN A 98 -2.87 -13.68 8.61
CA GLN A 98 -3.99 -14.56 8.92
C GLN A 98 -5.29 -13.78 9.14
N LEU A 99 -5.22 -12.63 9.84
CA LEU A 99 -6.38 -11.80 10.07
C LEU A 99 -6.94 -11.23 8.76
N ILE A 100 -6.08 -10.84 7.84
CA ILE A 100 -6.49 -10.37 6.52
C ILE A 100 -7.15 -11.52 5.75
N ARG A 101 -6.53 -12.70 5.73
CA ARG A 101 -7.08 -13.88 5.03
C ARG A 101 -8.45 -14.29 5.54
N LYS A 102 -8.67 -14.22 6.85
CA LYS A 102 -9.96 -14.57 7.45
C LYS A 102 -11.13 -13.73 6.93
N ARG A 103 -10.85 -12.48 6.55
CA ARG A 103 -11.86 -11.54 6.05
C ARG A 103 -12.01 -11.57 4.54
N THR A 104 -11.16 -12.32 3.85
CA THR A 104 -11.20 -12.43 2.39
C THR A 104 -12.32 -13.37 1.97
N LYS A 105 -13.07 -12.98 0.95
CA LYS A 105 -14.18 -13.76 0.37
C LYS A 105 -13.93 -13.96 -1.11
N ASP A 106 -14.46 -15.06 -1.67
CA ASP A 106 -14.34 -15.34 -3.11
C ASP A 106 -14.97 -14.24 -3.97
N SER A 107 -16.01 -13.59 -3.48
CA SER A 107 -16.67 -12.46 -4.16
C SER A 107 -15.74 -11.24 -4.36
N MET A 108 -14.62 -11.19 -3.67
CA MET A 108 -13.63 -10.11 -3.81
C MET A 108 -12.65 -10.32 -4.96
N ALA A 109 -12.67 -11.49 -5.62
CA ALA A 109 -11.66 -11.84 -6.61
C ALA A 109 -11.58 -10.86 -7.79
N ASP A 110 -12.71 -10.43 -8.32
CA ASP A 110 -12.74 -9.51 -9.45
C ASP A 110 -12.12 -8.16 -9.09
N GLU A 111 -12.45 -7.62 -7.94
CA GLU A 111 -11.88 -6.35 -7.48
C GLU A 111 -10.41 -6.49 -7.10
N ALA A 112 -9.99 -7.63 -6.55
CA ALA A 112 -8.59 -7.93 -6.30
C ALA A 112 -7.78 -7.93 -7.60
N ASN A 113 -8.30 -8.53 -8.66
CA ASN A 113 -7.68 -8.48 -9.99
C ASN A 113 -7.58 -7.04 -10.51
N LYS A 114 -8.61 -6.22 -10.29
CA LYS A 114 -8.57 -4.80 -10.63
C LYS A 114 -7.46 -4.06 -9.87
N ALA A 115 -7.26 -4.40 -8.59
CA ALA A 115 -6.17 -3.83 -7.79
C ALA A 115 -4.79 -4.19 -8.38
N PHE A 116 -4.59 -5.42 -8.82
CA PHE A 116 -3.36 -5.82 -9.51
C PHE A 116 -3.14 -5.04 -10.79
N ASP A 117 -4.18 -4.90 -11.63
CA ASP A 117 -4.09 -4.15 -12.88
C ASP A 117 -3.72 -2.68 -12.65
N LEU A 118 -4.36 -2.04 -11.68
CA LEU A 118 -4.10 -0.64 -11.35
C LEU A 118 -2.69 -0.46 -10.77
N SER A 119 -2.24 -1.39 -9.94
CA SER A 119 -0.88 -1.38 -9.39
C SER A 119 0.17 -1.58 -10.48
N THR A 120 -0.09 -2.50 -11.42
CA THR A 120 0.80 -2.75 -12.56
C THR A 120 1.00 -1.49 -13.40
N LYS A 121 -0.07 -0.74 -13.66
CA LYS A 121 0.01 0.52 -14.40
C LYS A 121 0.88 1.56 -13.70
N ILE A 122 0.86 1.61 -12.37
CA ILE A 122 1.73 2.50 -11.61
C ILE A 122 3.20 2.09 -11.82
N PHE A 123 3.51 0.81 -11.70
CA PHE A 123 4.88 0.32 -11.90
C PHE A 123 5.36 0.57 -13.32
N GLU A 124 4.52 0.35 -14.32
CA GLU A 124 4.86 0.60 -15.72
C GLU A 124 5.15 2.09 -15.96
N GLU A 125 4.32 2.98 -15.43
CA GLU A 125 4.53 4.42 -15.54
C GLU A 125 5.82 4.85 -14.87
N LEU A 126 6.08 4.39 -13.64
CA LEU A 126 7.31 4.72 -12.91
C LEU A 126 8.57 4.18 -13.61
N ASN A 127 8.46 3.01 -14.22
CA ASN A 127 9.59 2.41 -14.95
C ASN A 127 9.96 3.21 -16.22
N ASN A 128 9.03 4.01 -16.74
CA ASN A 128 9.26 4.84 -17.93
C ASN A 128 9.79 6.24 -17.59
N PHE A 129 9.89 6.59 -16.30
CA PHE A 129 10.52 7.85 -15.93
C PHE A 129 12.03 7.78 -16.19
N THR A 130 12.52 8.77 -16.94
CA THR A 130 13.95 9.01 -17.10
C THR A 130 14.39 10.09 -16.11
N TYR A 131 15.36 9.73 -15.30
CA TYR A 131 15.98 10.67 -14.37
C TYR A 131 17.17 11.38 -14.99
#